data_70166548e0e990ea20898d5a006a081b
#
_entry.id   70166548e0e990ea20898d5a006a081b
#
_cell.length_a   1.000
_cell.length_b   1.000
_cell.length_c   1.000
_cell.angle_alpha   90.00
_cell.angle_beta   90.00
_cell.angle_gamma   90.00
#
_symmetry.space_group_name_H-M   'P 1'
#
loop_
_entity.id
_entity.type
_entity.pdbx_description
1 polymer ?
#
loop_
_entity_poly.entity_id
_entity_poly.type
_entity_poly.pdbx_seq_one_letter_code
_entity_poly.pdbx_strand_id
1 'polypeptide(L)'
;MGVNTNINLNQQEPAGGQSLSVIWIVVAGLGMIFGGILIATITPSIFPQQASAEAVQVDNLFRFMLAVGGAIFLLVVGVLVFVIVRFRARPGDLADGPPIHGNTTLEMVWTIIPAIIVLVLTVYSYQVWVSIRTLQPIHNSVAAVGQRFAWAFNYVITPEDLPASVTLDQLEEPIRAAVTSEAGMNFSSAQLHTWMGQQMQVSLRTEDVNHAFWIPAMRIKQDLLAGRETSISFTPIEAGTYRIICAELCGSGHGNMAGTVGFNDDLQGAWLIVHPDEVTYLREFYEPEAAKVLFPPEDPALRGRQILVGAAYPCATCHVLDDLGWVGNIGPNLNNIGVRAATRVSGLTADQYLRNSIRHPGDYLVPGYSNLMPQFNAVAGEANYMPDTDLDAIVAYLLTQQQ
;
A
#
# COMPACT_ATOMS: atom_id res chain seq x y z
N MET A 1 -54.60 5.76 -78.08
CA MET A 1 -55.15 6.05 -76.78
C MET A 1 -53.93 6.22 -75.79
N GLY A 2 -53.59 7.49 -75.55
CA GLY A 2 -52.48 7.82 -74.68
C GLY A 2 -52.99 8.04 -73.25
N VAL A 3 -52.42 7.40 -72.30
CA VAL A 3 -52.64 7.67 -70.85
C VAL A 3 -51.54 8.57 -70.38
N ASN A 4 -51.85 9.82 -70.12
CA ASN A 4 -50.96 10.82 -69.52
C ASN A 4 -51.08 10.69 -67.99
N THR A 5 -50.06 10.23 -67.32
CA THR A 5 -49.99 10.31 -65.86
C THR A 5 -48.89 11.29 -65.45
N ASN A 6 -49.32 12.57 -65.33
CA ASN A 6 -48.54 13.58 -64.62
C ASN A 6 -48.61 13.30 -63.13
N ILE A 7 -47.57 12.74 -62.53
CA ILE A 7 -47.36 12.68 -61.08
C ILE A 7 -46.63 13.97 -60.64
N ASN A 8 -47.41 14.86 -60.06
CA ASN A 8 -46.89 16.10 -59.46
C ASN A 8 -46.26 15.82 -58.11
N LEU A 9 -44.95 15.68 -58.07
CA LEU A 9 -44.19 15.55 -56.86
C LEU A 9 -43.80 16.91 -56.26
N ASN A 10 -44.83 17.65 -55.81
CA ASN A 10 -44.60 18.84 -55.00
C ASN A 10 -44.53 18.39 -53.53
N GLN A 11 -43.38 17.89 -53.08
CA GLN A 11 -43.09 17.73 -51.66
C GLN A 11 -42.62 19.07 -51.13
N GLN A 12 -43.53 19.79 -50.46
CA GLN A 12 -43.18 20.91 -49.60
C GLN A 12 -42.34 20.35 -48.39
N GLU A 13 -41.07 20.72 -48.33
CA GLU A 13 -40.28 20.61 -47.12
C GLU A 13 -40.90 21.51 -46.03
N PRO A 14 -41.07 21.04 -44.80
CA PRO A 14 -41.47 21.90 -43.69
C PRO A 14 -40.28 22.76 -43.27
N ALA A 15 -40.25 23.98 -43.75
CA ALA A 15 -39.35 25.02 -43.22
C ALA A 15 -39.79 25.37 -41.81
N GLY A 16 -39.04 24.94 -40.77
CA GLY A 16 -39.28 25.36 -39.39
C GLY A 16 -38.67 24.52 -38.28
N GLY A 17 -38.08 23.32 -38.56
CA GLY A 17 -37.62 22.40 -37.53
C GLY A 17 -36.13 22.46 -37.15
N GLN A 18 -35.29 23.14 -37.92
CA GLN A 18 -33.84 23.01 -37.77
C GLN A 18 -33.24 23.82 -36.62
N SER A 19 -33.76 24.98 -36.26
CA SER A 19 -33.18 25.82 -35.20
C SER A 19 -33.39 25.25 -33.78
N LEU A 20 -34.55 24.64 -33.53
CA LEU A 20 -34.82 24.00 -32.21
C LEU A 20 -34.00 22.74 -32.00
N SER A 21 -33.68 21.98 -33.03
CA SER A 21 -32.86 20.76 -32.92
C SER A 21 -31.42 21.06 -32.56
N VAL A 22 -30.82 22.12 -33.11
CA VAL A 22 -29.46 22.55 -32.80
C VAL A 22 -29.36 23.03 -31.33
N ILE A 23 -30.33 23.81 -30.87
CA ILE A 23 -30.37 24.28 -29.48
C ILE A 23 -30.41 23.09 -28.50
N TRP A 24 -31.26 22.08 -28.75
CA TRP A 24 -31.33 20.90 -27.86
C TRP A 24 -30.08 20.05 -27.90
N ILE A 25 -29.38 19.93 -29.02
CA ILE A 25 -28.09 19.25 -29.13
C ILE A 25 -27.02 19.97 -28.28
N VAL A 26 -26.97 21.31 -28.38
CA VAL A 26 -26.04 22.13 -27.59
C VAL A 26 -26.35 22.00 -26.08
N VAL A 27 -27.62 22.11 -25.69
CA VAL A 27 -28.05 21.98 -24.29
C VAL A 27 -27.71 20.58 -23.74
N ALA A 28 -27.97 19.52 -24.52
CA ALA A 28 -27.60 18.16 -24.13
C ALA A 28 -26.07 17.99 -23.99
N GLY A 29 -25.29 18.50 -24.92
CA GLY A 29 -23.82 18.47 -24.87
C GLY A 29 -23.28 19.21 -23.66
N LEU A 30 -23.77 20.40 -23.36
CA LEU A 30 -23.39 21.15 -22.15
C LEU A 30 -23.79 20.41 -20.85
N GLY A 31 -25.00 19.79 -20.87
CA GLY A 31 -25.46 18.98 -19.74
C GLY A 31 -24.57 17.75 -19.47
N MET A 32 -24.05 17.10 -20.50
CA MET A 32 -23.14 15.97 -20.42
C MET A 32 -21.75 16.39 -19.85
N ILE A 33 -21.23 17.53 -20.36
CA ILE A 33 -19.96 18.10 -19.83
C ILE A 33 -20.13 18.47 -18.36
N PHE A 34 -21.21 19.19 -18.01
CA PHE A 34 -21.52 19.54 -16.63
C PHE A 34 -21.68 18.30 -15.73
N GLY A 35 -22.37 17.27 -16.22
CA GLY A 35 -22.51 15.99 -15.52
C GLY A 35 -21.17 15.28 -15.29
N GLY A 36 -20.27 15.28 -16.28
CA GLY A 36 -18.93 14.77 -16.14
C GLY A 36 -18.11 15.54 -15.08
N ILE A 37 -18.18 16.86 -15.08
CA ILE A 37 -17.54 17.70 -14.05
C ILE A 37 -18.15 17.42 -12.67
N LEU A 38 -19.45 17.25 -12.56
CA LEU A 38 -20.13 16.94 -11.31
C LEU A 38 -19.67 15.57 -10.75
N ILE A 39 -19.57 14.55 -11.59
CA ILE A 39 -19.02 13.25 -11.22
C ILE A 39 -17.59 13.42 -10.68
N ALA A 40 -16.73 14.17 -11.37
CA ALA A 40 -15.35 14.40 -10.97
C ALA A 40 -15.21 15.21 -9.68
N THR A 41 -16.19 16.03 -9.31
CA THR A 41 -16.17 16.81 -8.06
C THR A 41 -16.73 16.04 -6.86
N ILE A 42 -17.69 15.14 -7.07
CA ILE A 42 -18.32 14.36 -5.98
C ILE A 42 -17.51 13.10 -5.66
N THR A 43 -17.00 12.39 -6.66
CA THR A 43 -16.31 11.09 -6.48
C THR A 43 -15.13 11.14 -5.51
N PRO A 44 -14.27 12.19 -5.49
CA PRO A 44 -13.16 12.26 -4.54
C PRO A 44 -13.56 12.27 -3.06
N SER A 45 -14.80 12.54 -2.72
CA SER A 45 -15.29 12.49 -1.32
C SER A 45 -15.26 11.07 -0.72
N ILE A 46 -15.20 10.04 -1.56
CA ILE A 46 -15.08 8.63 -1.13
C ILE A 46 -13.64 8.12 -1.10
N PHE A 47 -12.67 8.94 -1.48
CA PHE A 47 -11.26 8.56 -1.46
C PHE A 47 -10.67 8.68 -0.06
N PRO A 48 -9.60 7.92 0.25
CA PRO A 48 -8.80 8.18 1.43
C PRO A 48 -8.27 9.62 1.42
N GLN A 49 -7.97 10.14 2.62
CA GLN A 49 -7.33 11.44 2.81
C GLN A 49 -6.10 11.60 1.90
N GLN A 50 -5.88 12.80 1.38
CA GLN A 50 -4.68 13.15 0.64
C GLN A 50 -3.60 13.58 1.63
N ALA A 51 -2.55 12.78 1.81
CA ALA A 51 -1.54 13.05 2.81
C ALA A 51 -0.12 13.15 2.22
N SER A 52 0.04 13.13 0.89
CA SER A 52 1.32 13.35 0.22
C SER A 52 1.21 14.30 -0.97
N ALA A 53 2.33 14.89 -1.38
CA ALA A 53 2.42 15.74 -2.57
C ALA A 53 2.08 14.93 -3.85
N GLU A 54 2.47 13.67 -3.89
CA GLU A 54 2.16 12.72 -4.97
C GLU A 54 0.66 12.43 -5.03
N ALA A 55 -0.01 12.30 -3.88
CA ALA A 55 -1.45 12.08 -3.80
C ALA A 55 -2.24 13.22 -4.45
N VAL A 56 -1.82 14.46 -4.24
CA VAL A 56 -2.47 15.62 -4.87
C VAL A 56 -2.40 15.54 -6.40
N GLN A 57 -1.22 15.17 -6.94
CA GLN A 57 -1.02 15.08 -8.39
C GLN A 57 -1.81 13.93 -9.01
N VAL A 58 -1.79 12.75 -8.38
CA VAL A 58 -2.52 11.56 -8.81
C VAL A 58 -4.04 11.82 -8.80
N ASP A 59 -4.55 12.43 -7.73
CA ASP A 59 -5.98 12.70 -7.61
C ASP A 59 -6.46 13.78 -8.60
N ASN A 60 -5.63 14.78 -8.92
CA ASN A 60 -5.95 15.77 -9.95
C ASN A 60 -6.03 15.14 -11.35
N LEU A 61 -5.09 14.26 -11.70
CA LEU A 61 -5.15 13.48 -12.93
C LEU A 61 -6.42 12.60 -12.96
N PHE A 62 -6.73 11.93 -11.85
CA PHE A 62 -7.90 11.07 -11.75
C PHE A 62 -9.21 11.84 -11.88
N ARG A 63 -9.32 13.04 -11.25
CA ARG A 63 -10.48 13.94 -11.44
C ARG A 63 -10.67 14.35 -12.90
N PHE A 64 -9.57 14.68 -13.58
CA PHE A 64 -9.61 14.99 -15.00
C PHE A 64 -10.12 13.81 -15.83
N MET A 65 -9.61 12.60 -15.57
CA MET A 65 -10.08 11.37 -16.23
C MET A 65 -11.56 11.09 -15.95
N LEU A 66 -12.02 11.31 -14.72
CA LEU A 66 -13.43 11.15 -14.34
C LEU A 66 -14.34 12.17 -15.05
N ALA A 67 -13.89 13.42 -15.18
CA ALA A 67 -14.67 14.45 -15.91
C ALA A 67 -14.87 14.07 -17.36
N VAL A 68 -13.79 13.70 -18.04
CA VAL A 68 -13.80 13.28 -19.47
C VAL A 68 -14.57 11.97 -19.65
N GLY A 69 -14.23 10.94 -18.85
CA GLY A 69 -14.88 9.64 -18.93
C GLY A 69 -16.37 9.71 -18.57
N GLY A 70 -16.74 10.50 -17.57
CA GLY A 70 -18.12 10.74 -17.17
C GLY A 70 -18.92 11.45 -18.29
N ALA A 71 -18.34 12.45 -18.93
CA ALA A 71 -18.98 13.13 -20.06
C ALA A 71 -19.21 12.18 -21.25
N ILE A 72 -18.19 11.37 -21.59
CA ILE A 72 -18.32 10.35 -22.66
C ILE A 72 -19.37 9.29 -22.29
N PHE A 73 -19.36 8.82 -21.05
CA PHE A 73 -20.36 7.85 -20.56
C PHE A 73 -21.78 8.39 -20.69
N LEU A 74 -22.02 9.63 -20.24
CA LEU A 74 -23.33 10.28 -20.36
C LEU A 74 -23.74 10.48 -21.81
N LEU A 75 -22.79 10.83 -22.69
CA LEU A 75 -23.03 10.96 -24.13
C LEU A 75 -23.49 9.62 -24.71
N VAL A 76 -22.73 8.56 -24.52
CA VAL A 76 -23.03 7.25 -25.12
C VAL A 76 -24.35 6.69 -24.59
N VAL A 77 -24.52 6.70 -23.25
CA VAL A 77 -25.78 6.22 -22.64
C VAL A 77 -26.96 7.10 -23.04
N GLY A 78 -26.79 8.42 -23.07
CA GLY A 78 -27.83 9.36 -23.52
C GLY A 78 -28.28 9.14 -24.96
N VAL A 79 -27.31 8.96 -25.87
CA VAL A 79 -27.59 8.62 -27.28
C VAL A 79 -28.29 7.27 -27.38
N LEU A 80 -27.82 6.26 -26.65
CA LEU A 80 -28.44 4.93 -26.65
C LEU A 80 -29.90 4.97 -26.18
N VAL A 81 -30.17 5.64 -25.06
CA VAL A 81 -31.53 5.81 -24.53
C VAL A 81 -32.40 6.58 -25.52
N PHE A 82 -31.88 7.66 -26.09
CA PHE A 82 -32.58 8.44 -27.11
C PHE A 82 -32.97 7.57 -28.31
N VAL A 83 -32.06 6.76 -28.86
CA VAL A 83 -32.31 5.87 -29.99
C VAL A 83 -33.38 4.83 -29.63
N ILE A 84 -33.26 4.18 -28.48
CA ILE A 84 -34.25 3.18 -28.05
C ILE A 84 -35.66 3.78 -27.92
N VAL A 85 -35.77 4.95 -27.30
CA VAL A 85 -37.08 5.61 -27.09
C VAL A 85 -37.64 6.17 -28.39
N ARG A 86 -36.81 6.85 -29.20
CA ARG A 86 -37.26 7.60 -30.38
C ARG A 86 -37.54 6.71 -31.58
N PHE A 87 -36.76 5.65 -31.76
CA PHE A 87 -36.82 4.78 -32.96
C PHE A 87 -37.38 3.38 -32.65
N ARG A 88 -38.02 3.19 -31.50
CA ARG A 88 -38.71 1.94 -31.17
C ARG A 88 -39.79 1.64 -32.19
N ALA A 89 -39.77 0.44 -32.80
CA ALA A 89 -40.80 -0.08 -33.66
C ALA A 89 -42.17 -0.03 -32.95
N ARG A 90 -43.22 0.42 -33.65
CA ARG A 90 -44.60 0.41 -33.14
C ARG A 90 -45.22 -0.96 -33.41
N PRO A 91 -46.19 -1.43 -32.60
CA PRO A 91 -46.91 -2.66 -32.89
C PRO A 91 -47.56 -2.57 -34.31
N GLY A 92 -47.23 -3.56 -35.16
CA GLY A 92 -47.74 -3.62 -36.55
C GLY A 92 -46.87 -2.90 -37.59
N ASP A 93 -45.76 -2.25 -37.20
CA ASP A 93 -44.82 -1.66 -38.16
C ASP A 93 -43.88 -2.75 -38.69
N LEU A 94 -44.04 -3.09 -39.96
CA LEU A 94 -43.24 -4.10 -40.69
C LEU A 94 -42.34 -3.46 -41.74
N ALA A 95 -42.21 -2.14 -41.74
CA ALA A 95 -41.38 -1.42 -42.69
C ALA A 95 -39.89 -1.62 -42.44
N ASP A 96 -39.12 -1.85 -43.47
CA ASP A 96 -37.67 -1.86 -43.39
C ASP A 96 -37.14 -0.46 -43.07
N GLY A 97 -36.02 -0.42 -42.34
CA GLY A 97 -35.35 0.84 -42.03
C GLY A 97 -34.79 1.52 -43.30
N PRO A 98 -34.58 2.84 -43.28
CA PRO A 98 -33.99 3.56 -44.42
C PRO A 98 -32.57 3.01 -44.72
N PRO A 99 -32.18 2.85 -46.00
CA PRO A 99 -30.90 2.31 -46.43
C PRO A 99 -29.78 3.35 -46.26
N ILE A 100 -29.36 3.57 -45.02
CA ILE A 100 -28.25 4.48 -44.70
C ILE A 100 -26.98 3.65 -44.55
N HIS A 101 -25.98 3.90 -45.40
CA HIS A 101 -24.76 3.10 -45.47
C HIS A 101 -23.53 3.72 -44.77
N GLY A 102 -23.59 4.97 -44.29
CA GLY A 102 -22.50 5.63 -43.57
C GLY A 102 -22.51 7.14 -43.71
N ASN A 103 -21.66 7.81 -42.96
CA ASN A 103 -21.40 9.25 -43.04
C ASN A 103 -19.94 9.52 -42.71
N THR A 104 -19.11 9.67 -43.73
CA THR A 104 -17.64 9.83 -43.59
C THR A 104 -17.28 11.02 -42.71
N THR A 105 -18.01 12.12 -42.73
CA THR A 105 -17.74 13.26 -41.83
C THR A 105 -17.95 12.88 -40.35
N LEU A 106 -19.05 12.19 -40.06
CA LEU A 106 -19.33 11.73 -38.70
C LEU A 106 -18.30 10.69 -38.24
N GLU A 107 -17.92 9.78 -39.13
CA GLU A 107 -16.86 8.76 -38.87
C GLU A 107 -15.53 9.42 -38.54
N MET A 108 -15.13 10.44 -39.30
CA MET A 108 -13.91 11.21 -38.99
C MET A 108 -14.00 11.93 -37.64
N VAL A 109 -15.13 12.54 -37.31
CA VAL A 109 -15.31 13.28 -36.06
C VAL A 109 -15.20 12.35 -34.86
N TRP A 110 -15.88 11.19 -34.85
CA TRP A 110 -15.83 10.27 -33.72
C TRP A 110 -14.50 9.48 -33.62
N THR A 111 -13.66 9.55 -34.65
CA THR A 111 -12.29 8.99 -34.59
C THR A 111 -11.30 10.03 -34.09
N ILE A 112 -11.34 11.25 -34.60
CA ILE A 112 -10.36 12.31 -34.29
C ILE A 112 -10.53 12.82 -32.86
N ILE A 113 -11.77 13.05 -32.40
CA ILE A 113 -12.02 13.58 -31.05
C ILE A 113 -11.46 12.65 -29.96
N PRO A 114 -11.77 11.34 -29.93
CA PRO A 114 -11.15 10.42 -28.98
C PRO A 114 -9.63 10.33 -29.11
N ALA A 115 -9.09 10.38 -30.32
CA ALA A 115 -7.65 10.36 -30.53
C ALA A 115 -6.95 11.58 -29.90
N ILE A 116 -7.55 12.78 -30.01
CA ILE A 116 -7.04 13.99 -29.35
C ILE A 116 -7.14 13.85 -27.82
N ILE A 117 -8.26 13.36 -27.30
CA ILE A 117 -8.46 13.13 -25.86
C ILE A 117 -7.39 12.19 -25.32
N VAL A 118 -7.15 11.06 -25.99
CA VAL A 118 -6.11 10.09 -25.59
C VAL A 118 -4.72 10.73 -25.62
N LEU A 119 -4.40 11.53 -26.64
CA LEU A 119 -3.13 12.24 -26.72
C LEU A 119 -2.93 13.19 -25.53
N VAL A 120 -3.94 14.00 -25.19
CA VAL A 120 -3.90 14.92 -24.03
C VAL A 120 -3.72 14.14 -22.73
N LEU A 121 -4.48 13.06 -22.54
CA LEU A 121 -4.35 12.19 -21.36
C LEU A 121 -2.95 11.56 -21.27
N THR A 122 -2.40 11.12 -22.40
CA THR A 122 -1.04 10.53 -22.44
C THR A 122 0.01 11.53 -21.99
N VAL A 123 -0.03 12.76 -22.51
CA VAL A 123 0.93 13.81 -22.13
C VAL A 123 0.79 14.17 -20.66
N TYR A 124 -0.45 14.38 -20.18
CA TYR A 124 -0.68 14.72 -18.77
C TYR A 124 -0.27 13.57 -17.82
N SER A 125 -0.64 12.34 -18.13
CA SER A 125 -0.25 11.15 -17.35
C SER A 125 1.28 10.99 -17.30
N TYR A 126 1.96 11.23 -18.41
CA TYR A 126 3.42 11.17 -18.47
C TYR A 126 4.08 12.25 -17.59
N GLN A 127 3.56 13.48 -17.60
CA GLN A 127 4.05 14.56 -16.73
C GLN A 127 3.91 14.21 -15.24
N VAL A 128 2.72 13.69 -14.84
CA VAL A 128 2.49 13.24 -13.46
C VAL A 128 3.42 12.08 -13.11
N TRP A 129 3.56 11.10 -14.02
CA TRP A 129 4.44 9.95 -13.79
C TRP A 129 5.90 10.36 -13.58
N VAL A 130 6.42 11.29 -14.39
CA VAL A 130 7.78 11.81 -14.23
C VAL A 130 7.92 12.51 -12.88
N SER A 131 6.97 13.38 -12.51
CA SER A 131 7.08 14.17 -11.29
C SER A 131 7.05 13.32 -10.01
N ILE A 132 6.23 12.27 -9.96
CA ILE A 132 6.16 11.37 -8.79
C ILE A 132 7.34 10.37 -8.72
N ARG A 133 8.13 10.23 -9.79
CA ARG A 133 9.33 9.38 -9.86
C ARG A 133 10.63 10.15 -9.65
N THR A 134 10.58 11.49 -9.65
CA THR A 134 11.78 12.32 -9.46
C THR A 134 12.18 12.29 -7.99
N LEU A 135 13.35 11.70 -7.73
CA LEU A 135 13.94 11.68 -6.40
C LEU A 135 14.60 13.04 -6.11
N GLN A 136 14.30 13.60 -4.94
CA GLN A 136 15.07 14.70 -4.35
C GLN A 136 16.31 14.11 -3.64
N PRO A 137 17.31 14.92 -3.27
CA PRO A 137 18.39 14.47 -2.40
C PRO A 137 17.80 13.87 -1.13
N ILE A 138 18.06 12.57 -0.91
CA ILE A 138 17.37 11.78 0.12
C ILE A 138 18.24 11.78 1.36
N HIS A 139 17.71 12.32 2.45
CA HIS A 139 18.28 12.23 3.79
C HIS A 139 17.53 11.24 4.67
N ASN A 140 16.42 10.66 4.19
CA ASN A 140 15.57 9.76 4.93
C ASN A 140 15.25 8.53 4.08
N SER A 141 16.00 7.45 4.30
CA SER A 141 15.79 6.17 3.63
C SER A 141 15.59 5.05 4.66
N VAL A 142 14.59 4.20 4.41
CA VAL A 142 14.26 3.06 5.27
C VAL A 142 14.10 1.82 4.41
N ALA A 143 14.62 0.69 4.89
CA ALA A 143 14.37 -0.59 4.24
C ALA A 143 13.13 -1.26 4.85
N ALA A 144 12.11 -1.49 4.02
CA ALA A 144 10.93 -2.26 4.42
C ALA A 144 11.06 -3.70 3.92
N VAL A 145 10.94 -4.63 4.86
CA VAL A 145 11.00 -6.06 4.62
C VAL A 145 9.60 -6.65 4.81
N GLY A 146 9.07 -7.26 3.76
CA GLY A 146 7.82 -8.00 3.81
C GLY A 146 8.09 -9.50 4.04
N GLN A 147 7.35 -10.11 4.94
CA GLN A 147 7.32 -11.55 5.15
C GLN A 147 5.94 -11.97 5.67
N ARG A 148 5.61 -13.27 5.58
CA ARG A 148 4.33 -13.77 6.07
C ARG A 148 4.28 -13.78 7.59
N PHE A 149 3.52 -12.92 8.26
CA PHE A 149 2.53 -11.97 7.73
C PHE A 149 2.73 -10.62 8.43
N ALA A 150 3.88 -10.00 8.23
CA ALA A 150 4.30 -8.76 8.87
C ALA A 150 5.19 -7.89 7.98
N TRP A 151 5.35 -6.64 8.39
CA TRP A 151 6.34 -5.71 7.89
C TRP A 151 7.38 -5.44 8.98
N ALA A 152 8.65 -5.32 8.58
CA ALA A 152 9.70 -4.76 9.41
C ALA A 152 10.33 -3.57 8.69
N PHE A 153 10.49 -2.46 9.41
CA PHE A 153 11.09 -1.24 8.89
C PHE A 153 12.45 -1.05 9.54
N ASN A 154 13.50 -1.16 8.75
CA ASN A 154 14.89 -1.11 9.22
C ASN A 154 15.48 0.28 8.98
N TYR A 155 15.90 0.91 10.06
CA TYR A 155 16.57 2.20 10.11
C TYR A 155 18.05 1.99 10.32
N VAL A 156 18.87 2.77 9.66
CA VAL A 156 20.33 2.68 9.76
C VAL A 156 20.83 3.76 10.72
N ILE A 157 21.78 3.42 11.55
CA ILE A 157 22.53 4.34 12.42
C ILE A 157 23.97 4.38 11.91
N THR A 158 24.38 5.51 11.38
CA THR A 158 25.78 5.82 11.03
C THR A 158 26.36 6.78 12.07
N PRO A 159 27.66 7.09 12.04
CA PRO A 159 28.23 8.12 12.92
C PRO A 159 27.56 9.48 12.82
N GLU A 160 26.98 9.80 11.65
CA GLU A 160 26.27 11.07 11.38
C GLU A 160 24.85 11.07 11.95
N ASP A 161 24.27 9.88 12.12
CA ASP A 161 22.89 9.69 12.61
C ASP A 161 22.83 9.42 14.12
N LEU A 162 23.97 9.49 14.83
CA LEU A 162 23.96 9.28 16.28
C LEU A 162 23.10 10.33 16.98
N PRO A 163 22.31 9.93 18.00
CA PRO A 163 21.62 10.89 18.86
C PRO A 163 22.57 11.99 19.36
N ALA A 164 22.10 13.25 19.42
CA ALA A 164 22.95 14.39 19.79
C ALA A 164 23.65 14.24 21.15
N SER A 165 23.09 13.41 22.03
CA SER A 165 23.64 13.09 23.35
C SER A 165 24.67 11.95 23.35
N VAL A 166 24.90 11.28 22.21
CA VAL A 166 25.74 10.07 22.09
C VAL A 166 26.97 10.36 21.24
N THR A 167 28.14 9.99 21.75
CA THR A 167 29.41 10.04 21.00
C THR A 167 29.96 8.63 20.79
N LEU A 168 30.77 8.44 19.74
CA LEU A 168 31.37 7.15 19.42
C LEU A 168 32.20 6.55 20.59
N ASP A 169 32.82 7.41 21.39
CA ASP A 169 33.65 6.97 22.53
C ASP A 169 32.83 6.35 23.67
N GLN A 170 31.53 6.64 23.73
CA GLN A 170 30.60 6.07 24.71
C GLN A 170 30.11 4.68 24.33
N LEU A 171 30.32 4.26 23.07
CA LEU A 171 29.86 2.98 22.57
C LEU A 171 30.90 1.89 22.87
N GLU A 172 30.43 0.75 23.36
CA GLU A 172 31.24 -0.43 23.54
C GLU A 172 31.45 -1.18 22.20
N GLU A 173 32.55 -1.94 22.13
CA GLU A 173 32.70 -2.94 21.09
C GLU A 173 31.80 -4.16 21.38
N PRO A 174 31.08 -4.76 20.38
CA PRO A 174 31.19 -4.53 18.92
C PRO A 174 30.24 -3.45 18.36
N ILE A 175 29.48 -2.74 19.18
CA ILE A 175 28.47 -1.74 18.74
C ILE A 175 29.16 -0.61 17.96
N ARG A 176 30.26 -0.08 18.50
CA ARG A 176 31.05 0.94 17.82
C ARG A 176 31.53 0.49 16.45
N ALA A 177 32.04 -0.74 16.33
CA ALA A 177 32.44 -1.28 15.03
C ALA A 177 31.26 -1.40 14.05
N ALA A 178 30.06 -1.77 14.53
CA ALA A 178 28.87 -1.84 13.70
C ALA A 178 28.43 -0.46 13.18
N VAL A 179 28.37 0.55 14.07
CA VAL A 179 28.00 1.94 13.70
C VAL A 179 28.99 2.54 12.70
N THR A 180 30.30 2.26 12.84
CA THR A 180 31.34 2.78 11.95
C THR A 180 31.55 1.95 10.69
N SER A 181 30.86 0.83 10.54
CA SER A 181 30.94 0.03 9.31
C SER A 181 30.26 0.75 8.14
N GLU A 182 30.60 0.37 6.90
CA GLU A 182 29.95 0.89 5.70
C GLU A 182 28.42 0.66 5.68
N ALA A 183 27.96 -0.43 6.28
CA ALA A 183 26.54 -0.76 6.36
C ALA A 183 25.81 -0.02 7.50
N GLY A 184 26.54 0.55 8.44
CA GLY A 184 25.96 1.10 9.68
C GLY A 184 25.40 0.02 10.62
N MET A 185 24.82 0.46 11.73
CA MET A 185 24.07 -0.38 12.66
C MET A 185 22.57 -0.21 12.39
N ASN A 186 21.82 -1.29 12.42
CA ASN A 186 20.37 -1.24 12.16
C ASN A 186 19.56 -1.42 13.44
N PHE A 187 18.43 -0.70 13.52
CA PHE A 187 17.31 -1.06 14.38
C PHE A 187 16.04 -1.26 13.57
N SER A 188 15.15 -2.10 14.04
CA SER A 188 13.88 -2.42 13.36
C SER A 188 12.70 -1.89 14.15
N SER A 189 11.66 -1.47 13.42
CA SER A 189 10.35 -1.09 13.97
C SER A 189 9.23 -1.78 13.19
N ALA A 190 8.11 -2.09 13.86
CA ALA A 190 6.88 -2.53 13.23
C ALA A 190 6.15 -1.37 12.51
N GLN A 191 6.50 -0.13 12.86
CA GLN A 191 5.90 1.09 12.33
C GLN A 191 6.89 1.82 11.45
N LEU A 192 6.40 2.41 10.35
CA LEU A 192 7.20 3.29 9.51
C LEU A 192 7.03 4.73 10.00
N HIS A 193 8.12 5.39 10.35
CA HIS A 193 8.12 6.78 10.83
C HIS A 193 8.84 7.71 9.87
N THR A 194 8.30 8.92 9.72
CA THR A 194 8.88 10.02 8.96
C THR A 194 8.31 11.35 9.45
N TRP A 195 8.64 12.47 8.79
CA TRP A 195 8.09 13.79 9.13
C TRP A 195 7.61 14.55 7.89
N MET A 196 6.82 15.61 8.10
CA MET A 196 6.26 16.40 7.01
C MET A 196 7.34 17.14 6.21
N GLY A 197 7.08 17.28 4.91
CA GLY A 197 7.88 18.09 3.97
C GLY A 197 9.15 17.42 3.48
N GLN A 198 9.56 16.30 4.08
CA GLN A 198 10.74 15.54 3.65
C GLN A 198 10.33 14.37 2.76
N GLN A 199 10.94 14.27 1.59
CA GLN A 199 10.77 13.06 0.76
C GLN A 199 11.45 11.88 1.46
N MET A 200 10.67 10.80 1.65
CA MET A 200 11.15 9.53 2.14
C MET A 200 11.31 8.55 0.98
N GLN A 201 12.40 7.81 0.97
CA GLN A 201 12.58 6.65 0.12
C GLN A 201 12.46 5.37 0.94
N VAL A 202 11.66 4.44 0.46
CA VAL A 202 11.53 3.11 1.05
C VAL A 202 12.08 2.09 0.06
N SER A 203 13.18 1.41 0.40
CA SER A 203 13.64 0.22 -0.30
C SER A 203 12.82 -0.98 0.16
N LEU A 204 12.43 -1.84 -0.77
CA LEU A 204 11.42 -2.88 -0.57
C LEU A 204 11.99 -4.23 -0.96
N ARG A 205 12.03 -5.17 -0.03
CA ARG A 205 12.42 -6.56 -0.28
C ARG A 205 11.50 -7.53 0.46
N THR A 206 11.46 -8.76 0.01
CA THR A 206 10.71 -9.84 0.66
C THR A 206 11.64 -10.99 1.02
N GLU A 207 11.34 -11.65 2.13
CA GLU A 207 12.08 -12.83 2.60
C GLU A 207 11.45 -14.16 2.14
N ASP A 208 10.22 -14.11 1.58
CA ASP A 208 9.49 -15.35 1.24
C ASP A 208 8.72 -15.26 -0.08
N VAL A 209 7.51 -14.75 -0.07
CA VAL A 209 6.63 -14.65 -1.24
C VAL A 209 6.48 -13.20 -1.67
N ASN A 210 5.85 -12.96 -2.81
CA ASN A 210 5.54 -11.60 -3.23
C ASN A 210 4.53 -10.95 -2.28
N HIS A 211 4.76 -9.67 -1.99
CA HIS A 211 3.89 -8.76 -1.26
C HIS A 211 3.72 -7.47 -2.06
N ALA A 212 2.82 -6.59 -1.66
CA ALA A 212 2.74 -5.25 -2.23
C ALA A 212 2.57 -4.22 -1.12
N PHE A 213 3.53 -3.32 -1.00
CA PHE A 213 3.51 -2.22 -0.06
C PHE A 213 2.59 -1.12 -0.58
N TRP A 214 1.52 -0.83 0.16
CA TRP A 214 0.52 0.14 -0.24
C TRP A 214 0.13 1.05 0.92
N ILE A 215 0.24 2.36 0.71
CA ILE A 215 -0.26 3.40 1.62
C ILE A 215 -1.32 4.21 0.89
N PRO A 216 -2.62 3.90 1.07
CA PRO A 216 -3.70 4.55 0.32
C PRO A 216 -3.72 6.08 0.43
N ALA A 217 -3.46 6.62 1.63
CA ALA A 217 -3.44 8.06 1.87
C ALA A 217 -2.31 8.79 1.12
N MET A 218 -1.20 8.10 0.84
CA MET A 218 -0.07 8.61 0.08
C MET A 218 -0.20 8.37 -1.44
N ARG A 219 -1.21 7.60 -1.90
CA ARG A 219 -1.39 7.15 -3.30
C ARG A 219 -0.17 6.42 -3.87
N ILE A 220 0.56 5.73 -3.03
CA ILE A 220 1.72 4.94 -3.44
C ILE A 220 1.45 3.44 -3.27
N LYS A 221 1.88 2.66 -4.26
CA LYS A 221 1.88 1.20 -4.20
C LYS A 221 3.08 0.67 -4.99
N GLN A 222 3.80 -0.29 -4.41
CA GLN A 222 4.93 -0.96 -5.05
C GLN A 222 5.00 -2.42 -4.61
N ASP A 223 5.21 -3.30 -5.57
CA ASP A 223 5.34 -4.73 -5.31
C ASP A 223 6.74 -5.07 -4.77
N LEU A 224 6.77 -5.97 -3.79
CA LEU A 224 7.96 -6.66 -3.31
C LEU A 224 8.05 -8.00 -4.04
N LEU A 225 9.08 -8.16 -4.84
CA LEU A 225 9.28 -9.36 -5.66
C LEU A 225 10.39 -10.22 -5.07
N ALA A 226 10.13 -11.51 -4.90
CA ALA A 226 11.14 -12.44 -4.39
C ALA A 226 12.42 -12.39 -5.24
N GLY A 227 13.57 -12.25 -4.57
CA GLY A 227 14.88 -12.16 -5.21
C GLY A 227 15.18 -10.82 -5.90
N ARG A 228 14.37 -9.79 -5.70
CA ARG A 228 14.58 -8.44 -6.26
C ARG A 228 14.32 -7.37 -5.20
N GLU A 229 15.15 -6.34 -5.23
CA GLU A 229 14.88 -5.12 -4.50
C GLU A 229 14.14 -4.13 -5.41
N THR A 230 13.10 -3.50 -4.88
CA THR A 230 12.37 -2.41 -5.51
C THR A 230 12.37 -1.20 -4.58
N SER A 231 11.94 -0.04 -5.04
CA SER A 231 11.88 1.15 -4.20
C SER A 231 10.68 2.02 -4.56
N ILE A 232 10.23 2.78 -3.58
CA ILE A 232 9.20 3.80 -3.76
C ILE A 232 9.53 5.02 -2.89
N SER A 233 9.09 6.19 -3.34
CA SER A 233 9.27 7.43 -2.59
C SER A 233 7.97 8.21 -2.49
N PHE A 234 7.84 9.00 -1.45
CA PHE A 234 6.70 9.91 -1.24
C PHE A 234 7.10 11.06 -0.30
N THR A 235 6.38 12.16 -0.40
CA THR A 235 6.59 13.36 0.40
C THR A 235 5.33 13.65 1.23
N PRO A 236 5.31 13.34 2.54
CA PRO A 236 4.17 13.63 3.40
C PRO A 236 3.92 15.15 3.49
N ILE A 237 2.65 15.55 3.43
CA ILE A 237 2.21 16.95 3.57
C ILE A 237 1.31 17.19 4.77
N GLU A 238 0.96 16.13 5.49
CA GLU A 238 0.08 16.19 6.66
C GLU A 238 0.58 15.20 7.71
N ALA A 239 0.72 15.68 8.95
CA ALA A 239 1.07 14.85 10.10
C ALA A 239 -0.10 13.95 10.49
N GLY A 240 0.19 12.73 10.93
CA GLY A 240 -0.85 11.78 11.33
C GLY A 240 -0.42 10.33 11.19
N THR A 241 -1.40 9.44 11.33
CA THR A 241 -1.19 8.00 11.30
C THR A 241 -1.97 7.39 10.14
N TYR A 242 -1.28 6.68 9.25
CA TYR A 242 -1.83 6.18 8.00
C TYR A 242 -1.59 4.67 7.87
N ARG A 243 -2.60 3.95 7.40
CA ARG A 243 -2.52 2.49 7.26
C ARG A 243 -1.54 2.09 6.17
N ILE A 244 -0.69 1.11 6.48
CA ILE A 244 0.06 0.32 5.50
C ILE A 244 -0.70 -0.98 5.27
N ILE A 245 -0.83 -1.40 4.03
CA ILE A 245 -1.61 -2.57 3.62
C ILE A 245 -0.77 -3.41 2.68
N CYS A 246 -0.79 -4.72 2.83
CA CYS A 246 -0.34 -5.62 1.77
C CYS A 246 -1.44 -5.71 0.70
N ALA A 247 -1.12 -5.38 -0.55
CA ALA A 247 -2.07 -5.39 -1.67
C ALA A 247 -1.84 -6.56 -2.64
N GLU A 248 -1.01 -7.55 -2.25
CA GLU A 248 -0.77 -8.80 -2.99
C GLU A 248 -1.06 -9.98 -2.08
N LEU A 249 -1.91 -10.93 -2.52
CA LEU A 249 -2.32 -12.08 -1.71
C LEU A 249 -1.11 -12.99 -1.42
N CYS A 250 -0.66 -12.95 -0.16
CA CYS A 250 0.55 -13.63 0.29
C CYS A 250 0.30 -14.90 1.14
N GLY A 251 -0.96 -15.24 1.40
CA GLY A 251 -1.33 -16.46 2.16
C GLY A 251 -2.46 -16.23 3.17
N SER A 252 -2.68 -17.21 4.05
CA SER A 252 -3.83 -17.24 4.99
C SER A 252 -3.87 -16.09 6.00
N GLY A 253 -2.72 -15.53 6.37
CA GLY A 253 -2.59 -14.37 7.27
C GLY A 253 -2.44 -13.04 6.56
N HIS A 254 -2.73 -12.96 5.27
CA HIS A 254 -2.58 -11.74 4.46
C HIS A 254 -3.19 -10.48 5.10
N GLY A 255 -4.38 -10.60 5.69
CA GLY A 255 -5.05 -9.50 6.38
C GLY A 255 -4.30 -8.96 7.60
N ASN A 256 -3.46 -9.76 8.24
CA ASN A 256 -2.70 -9.36 9.43
C ASN A 256 -1.55 -8.39 9.10
N MET A 257 -1.16 -8.29 7.83
CA MET A 257 -0.17 -7.31 7.36
C MET A 257 -0.72 -5.88 7.26
N ALA A 258 -2.02 -5.69 7.43
CA ALA A 258 -2.62 -4.36 7.44
C ALA A 258 -2.63 -3.76 8.85
N GLY A 259 -2.38 -2.46 8.95
CA GLY A 259 -2.59 -1.73 10.20
C GLY A 259 -4.05 -1.83 10.64
N THR A 260 -4.27 -2.20 11.90
CA THR A 260 -5.60 -2.27 12.53
C THR A 260 -5.57 -1.54 13.87
N VAL A 261 -6.72 -1.08 14.35
CA VAL A 261 -6.85 -0.48 15.67
C VAL A 261 -7.44 -1.53 16.61
N GLY A 262 -6.73 -1.83 17.71
CA GLY A 262 -7.18 -2.75 18.75
C GLY A 262 -8.31 -2.18 19.62
N PHE A 263 -8.79 -2.99 20.54
CA PHE A 263 -9.90 -2.61 21.43
C PHE A 263 -9.59 -1.43 22.37
N ASN A 264 -8.32 -1.15 22.63
CA ASN A 264 -7.85 -0.04 23.49
C ASN A 264 -7.30 1.12 22.68
N ASP A 265 -7.69 1.26 21.43
CA ASP A 265 -7.16 2.22 20.46
C ASP A 265 -5.66 2.05 20.13
N ASP A 266 -5.07 0.89 20.49
CA ASP A 266 -3.68 0.58 20.16
C ASP A 266 -3.52 0.31 18.67
N LEU A 267 -2.46 0.84 18.08
CA LEU A 267 -2.09 0.56 16.69
C LEU A 267 -1.48 -0.83 16.58
N GLN A 268 -2.15 -1.73 15.88
CA GLN A 268 -1.67 -3.08 15.60
C GLN A 268 -1.36 -3.24 14.11
N GLY A 269 -0.40 -4.11 13.77
CA GLY A 269 0.07 -4.24 12.40
C GLY A 269 0.89 -3.04 11.95
N ALA A 270 0.99 -2.80 10.64
CA ALA A 270 1.87 -1.77 10.10
C ALA A 270 1.16 -0.45 9.84
N TRP A 271 1.75 0.62 10.34
CA TRP A 271 1.30 2.00 10.15
C TRP A 271 2.46 2.88 9.71
N LEU A 272 2.14 3.91 8.94
CA LEU A 272 3.01 5.05 8.72
C LEU A 272 2.62 6.14 9.72
N ILE A 273 3.58 6.59 10.51
CA ILE A 273 3.46 7.70 11.47
C ILE A 273 4.24 8.88 10.92
N VAL A 274 3.54 9.93 10.55
CA VAL A 274 4.12 11.19 10.05
C VAL A 274 4.16 12.19 11.18
N HIS A 275 5.37 12.51 11.64
CA HIS A 275 5.59 13.55 12.66
C HIS A 275 5.43 14.97 12.06
N PRO A 276 5.07 15.97 12.88
CA PRO A 276 4.93 17.33 12.41
C PRO A 276 6.21 17.93 11.82
N ASP A 277 7.36 17.55 12.37
CA ASP A 277 8.69 18.02 11.98
C ASP A 277 9.77 17.02 12.36
N GLU A 278 10.99 17.26 11.88
CA GLU A 278 12.16 16.43 12.14
C GLU A 278 12.52 16.35 13.62
N VAL A 279 12.42 17.46 14.35
CA VAL A 279 12.77 17.50 15.79
C VAL A 279 11.85 16.57 16.59
N THR A 280 10.57 16.59 16.28
CA THR A 280 9.58 15.70 16.90
C THR A 280 9.84 14.23 16.52
N TYR A 281 10.17 13.94 15.25
CA TYR A 281 10.55 12.61 14.78
C TYR A 281 11.79 12.08 15.54
N LEU A 282 12.84 12.90 15.65
CA LEU A 282 14.08 12.50 16.36
C LEU A 282 13.79 12.24 17.83
N ARG A 283 13.15 13.16 18.53
CA ARG A 283 12.89 13.09 19.98
C ARG A 283 11.93 11.96 20.37
N GLU A 284 10.84 11.74 19.59
CA GLU A 284 9.76 10.84 19.98
C GLU A 284 9.93 9.43 19.44
N PHE A 285 10.73 9.26 18.39
CA PHE A 285 10.93 7.96 17.77
C PHE A 285 12.42 7.59 17.61
N TYR A 286 13.18 8.34 16.79
CA TYR A 286 14.48 7.87 16.33
C TYR A 286 15.49 7.73 17.48
N GLU A 287 15.69 8.76 18.30
CA GLU A 287 16.65 8.73 19.40
C GLU A 287 16.30 7.68 20.47
N PRO A 288 15.03 7.53 20.92
CA PRO A 288 14.68 6.46 21.85
C PRO A 288 14.89 5.05 21.29
N GLU A 289 14.56 4.81 20.01
CA GLU A 289 14.77 3.49 19.41
C GLU A 289 16.26 3.20 19.14
N ALA A 290 17.02 4.18 18.65
CA ALA A 290 18.46 4.07 18.49
C ALA A 290 19.16 3.77 19.83
N ALA A 291 18.78 4.47 20.90
CA ALA A 291 19.37 4.25 22.22
C ALA A 291 19.21 2.81 22.73
N LYS A 292 18.10 2.13 22.41
CA LYS A 292 17.87 0.73 22.80
C LYS A 292 18.90 -0.22 22.21
N VAL A 293 19.35 0.00 20.99
CA VAL A 293 20.33 -0.86 20.31
C VAL A 293 21.76 -0.40 20.59
N LEU A 294 21.98 0.90 20.80
CA LEU A 294 23.29 1.45 21.16
C LEU A 294 23.69 1.09 22.61
N PHE A 295 22.71 0.97 23.51
CA PHE A 295 22.92 0.64 24.95
C PHE A 295 21.94 -0.48 25.36
N PRO A 296 22.15 -1.71 24.84
CA PRO A 296 21.25 -2.83 25.15
C PRO A 296 21.35 -3.22 26.61
N PRO A 297 20.25 -3.67 27.24
CA PRO A 297 20.29 -4.19 28.62
C PRO A 297 21.31 -5.32 28.77
N GLU A 298 22.04 -5.33 29.90
CA GLU A 298 22.95 -6.43 30.25
C GLU A 298 22.20 -7.73 30.56
N ASP A 299 20.99 -7.64 31.14
CA ASP A 299 20.12 -8.79 31.41
C ASP A 299 19.57 -9.37 30.10
N PRO A 300 19.91 -10.64 29.76
CA PRO A 300 19.46 -11.26 28.53
C PRO A 300 17.92 -11.30 28.38
N ALA A 301 17.18 -11.48 29.48
CA ALA A 301 15.70 -11.52 29.40
C ALA A 301 15.12 -10.14 29.09
N LEU A 302 15.65 -9.07 29.68
CA LEU A 302 15.27 -7.70 29.37
C LEU A 302 15.62 -7.35 27.92
N ARG A 303 16.79 -7.76 27.43
CA ARG A 303 17.19 -7.61 26.04
C ARG A 303 16.25 -8.38 25.10
N GLY A 304 15.88 -9.62 25.41
CA GLY A 304 14.96 -10.42 24.65
C GLY A 304 13.57 -9.78 24.56
N ARG A 305 13.08 -9.23 25.67
CA ARG A 305 11.83 -8.45 25.68
C ARG A 305 11.92 -7.24 24.76
N GLN A 306 13.02 -6.49 24.80
CA GLN A 306 13.25 -5.32 23.95
C GLN A 306 13.25 -5.68 22.47
N ILE A 307 13.93 -6.76 22.07
CA ILE A 307 13.95 -7.26 20.68
C ILE A 307 12.54 -7.61 20.20
N LEU A 308 11.75 -8.28 21.03
CA LEU A 308 10.38 -8.70 20.68
C LEU A 308 9.41 -7.53 20.60
N VAL A 309 9.53 -6.53 21.48
CA VAL A 309 8.74 -5.30 21.43
C VAL A 309 9.11 -4.44 20.22
N GLY A 310 10.40 -4.37 19.86
CA GLY A 310 10.89 -3.66 18.68
C GLY A 310 10.53 -4.32 17.36
N ALA A 311 9.85 -5.47 17.39
CA ALA A 311 9.38 -6.22 16.21
C ALA A 311 10.49 -6.51 15.17
N ALA A 312 11.74 -6.68 15.63
CA ALA A 312 12.85 -7.14 14.80
C ALA A 312 12.53 -8.47 14.11
N TYR A 313 11.66 -9.26 14.75
CA TYR A 313 11.14 -10.53 14.24
C TYR A 313 9.61 -10.56 14.34
N PRO A 314 8.88 -11.15 13.36
CA PRO A 314 7.42 -11.05 13.26
C PRO A 314 6.64 -11.98 14.20
N CYS A 315 7.15 -12.27 15.37
CA CYS A 315 6.59 -13.22 16.32
C CYS A 315 5.14 -12.87 16.74
N ALA A 316 4.88 -11.57 16.98
CA ALA A 316 3.57 -11.04 17.38
C ALA A 316 2.44 -11.32 16.39
N THR A 317 2.76 -11.45 15.10
CA THR A 317 1.78 -11.68 14.03
C THR A 317 1.09 -13.05 14.15
N CYS A 318 1.84 -14.04 14.66
CA CYS A 318 1.37 -15.42 14.75
C CYS A 318 1.02 -15.85 16.17
N HIS A 319 1.70 -15.32 17.18
CA HIS A 319 1.61 -15.80 18.56
C HIS A 319 0.84 -14.85 19.46
N VAL A 320 0.11 -15.43 20.42
CA VAL A 320 -0.43 -14.72 21.58
C VAL A 320 0.64 -14.69 22.67
N LEU A 321 0.87 -13.53 23.26
CA LEU A 321 1.69 -13.34 24.45
C LEU A 321 1.22 -12.10 25.22
N ASP A 322 0.44 -12.33 26.29
CA ASP A 322 -0.31 -11.28 26.99
C ASP A 322 0.63 -10.24 27.63
N ASP A 323 1.83 -10.64 28.10
CA ASP A 323 2.85 -9.73 28.66
C ASP A 323 3.32 -8.67 27.64
N LEU A 324 3.24 -8.98 26.36
CA LEU A 324 3.58 -8.06 25.27
C LEU A 324 2.34 -7.51 24.52
N GLY A 325 1.13 -7.86 24.96
CA GLY A 325 -0.10 -7.45 24.29
C GLY A 325 -0.32 -8.11 22.92
N TRP A 326 0.33 -9.23 22.63
CA TRP A 326 0.21 -9.91 21.35
C TRP A 326 -1.07 -10.72 21.23
N VAL A 327 -1.76 -10.60 20.10
CA VAL A 327 -3.05 -11.23 19.84
C VAL A 327 -3.04 -12.16 18.62
N GLY A 328 -1.87 -12.55 18.13
CA GLY A 328 -1.72 -13.47 16.98
C GLY A 328 -2.37 -14.82 17.26
N ASN A 329 -3.10 -15.37 16.26
CA ASN A 329 -3.87 -16.62 16.40
C ASN A 329 -3.48 -17.71 15.39
N ILE A 330 -2.41 -17.51 14.63
CA ILE A 330 -1.92 -18.44 13.61
C ILE A 330 -1.00 -19.49 14.22
N GLY A 331 -0.18 -19.08 15.19
CA GLY A 331 0.77 -19.90 15.93
C GLY A 331 0.27 -20.26 17.34
N PRO A 332 0.97 -21.18 18.02
CA PRO A 332 0.67 -21.52 19.41
C PRO A 332 0.76 -20.31 20.36
N ASN A 333 -0.16 -20.24 21.33
CA ASN A 333 -0.07 -19.28 22.42
C ASN A 333 1.23 -19.46 23.21
N LEU A 334 1.96 -18.39 23.51
CA LEU A 334 3.21 -18.38 24.25
C LEU A 334 3.06 -18.04 25.74
N ASN A 335 1.87 -17.72 26.23
CA ASN A 335 1.64 -17.58 27.67
C ASN A 335 2.07 -18.87 28.38
N ASN A 336 2.77 -18.74 29.51
CA ASN A 336 3.27 -19.88 30.29
C ASN A 336 4.21 -20.83 29.49
N ILE A 337 4.86 -20.32 28.43
CA ILE A 337 5.73 -21.17 27.59
C ILE A 337 7.00 -21.62 28.35
N GLY A 338 7.49 -20.83 29.28
CA GLY A 338 8.65 -21.20 30.08
C GLY A 338 8.47 -22.51 30.86
N VAL A 339 7.23 -22.81 31.29
CA VAL A 339 6.90 -24.08 31.95
C VAL A 339 6.56 -25.17 30.92
N ARG A 340 5.70 -24.86 29.96
CA ARG A 340 5.22 -25.86 29.01
C ARG A 340 6.30 -26.38 28.05
N ALA A 341 7.33 -25.60 27.78
CA ALA A 341 8.43 -25.97 26.90
C ALA A 341 9.17 -27.23 27.39
N ALA A 342 9.34 -27.38 28.71
CA ALA A 342 10.04 -28.53 29.31
C ALA A 342 9.36 -29.89 29.09
N THR A 343 8.06 -29.88 28.75
CA THR A 343 7.26 -31.12 28.60
C THR A 343 6.81 -31.38 27.15
N ARG A 344 7.18 -30.51 26.22
CA ARG A 344 6.72 -30.60 24.81
C ARG A 344 7.38 -31.78 24.08
N VAL A 345 8.67 -31.94 24.22
CA VAL A 345 9.44 -33.01 23.56
C VAL A 345 10.24 -33.75 24.61
N SER A 346 10.06 -35.06 24.70
CA SER A 346 10.82 -35.90 25.66
C SER A 346 12.32 -35.83 25.38
N GLY A 347 13.09 -35.61 26.41
CA GLY A 347 14.56 -35.53 26.34
C GLY A 347 15.14 -34.15 26.04
N LEU A 348 14.29 -33.14 25.77
CA LEU A 348 14.73 -31.75 25.63
C LEU A 348 14.43 -30.93 26.91
N THR A 349 15.35 -30.05 27.30
CA THR A 349 15.06 -29.01 28.27
C THR A 349 14.17 -27.91 27.64
N ALA A 350 13.55 -27.04 28.46
CA ALA A 350 12.78 -25.91 27.96
C ALA A 350 13.61 -25.01 27.04
N ASP A 351 14.85 -24.71 27.41
CA ASP A 351 15.81 -23.93 26.58
C ASP A 351 16.04 -24.61 25.22
N GLN A 352 16.42 -25.89 25.23
CA GLN A 352 16.69 -26.65 24.02
C GLN A 352 15.46 -26.74 23.10
N TYR A 353 14.27 -26.94 23.66
CA TYR A 353 13.03 -26.96 22.91
C TYR A 353 12.75 -25.60 22.23
N LEU A 354 12.89 -24.49 22.96
CA LEU A 354 12.63 -23.13 22.41
C LEU A 354 13.60 -22.79 21.27
N ARG A 355 14.90 -23.07 21.47
CA ARG A 355 15.92 -22.89 20.43
C ARG A 355 15.61 -23.72 19.20
N ASN A 356 15.29 -25.00 19.37
CA ASN A 356 14.93 -25.87 18.24
C ASN A 356 13.67 -25.40 17.53
N SER A 357 12.65 -24.99 18.27
CA SER A 357 11.40 -24.48 17.68
C SER A 357 11.61 -23.22 16.85
N ILE A 358 12.58 -22.36 17.19
CA ILE A 358 12.89 -21.14 16.43
C ILE A 358 13.79 -21.47 15.22
N ARG A 359 14.82 -22.31 15.40
CA ARG A 359 15.77 -22.68 14.35
C ARG A 359 15.20 -23.72 13.37
N HIS A 360 14.39 -24.65 13.86
CA HIS A 360 13.87 -25.80 13.10
C HIS A 360 12.39 -26.03 13.42
N PRO A 361 11.50 -25.08 13.06
CA PRO A 361 10.09 -25.11 13.45
C PRO A 361 9.32 -26.33 12.92
N GLY A 362 9.83 -26.99 11.90
CA GLY A 362 9.26 -28.21 11.33
C GLY A 362 9.56 -29.48 12.12
N ASP A 363 10.52 -29.50 13.04
CA ASP A 363 10.91 -30.70 13.79
C ASP A 363 9.82 -31.17 14.76
N TYR A 364 9.06 -30.21 15.33
CA TYR A 364 7.94 -30.51 16.20
C TYR A 364 6.80 -29.51 15.97
N LEU A 365 5.68 -30.03 15.50
CA LEU A 365 4.46 -29.23 15.33
C LEU A 365 3.52 -29.42 16.54
N VAL A 366 3.15 -28.33 17.17
CA VAL A 366 2.13 -28.35 18.23
C VAL A 366 0.81 -28.83 17.63
N PRO A 367 0.14 -29.87 18.20
CA PRO A 367 -1.12 -30.36 17.67
C PRO A 367 -2.16 -29.26 17.42
N GLY A 368 -2.76 -29.28 16.22
CA GLY A 368 -3.74 -28.28 15.80
C GLY A 368 -3.17 -27.09 15.05
N TYR A 369 -1.84 -26.99 14.88
CA TYR A 369 -1.21 -25.93 14.12
C TYR A 369 -0.50 -26.47 12.86
N SER A 370 -0.45 -25.65 11.82
CA SER A 370 0.26 -25.95 10.57
C SER A 370 1.71 -25.45 10.64
N ASN A 371 2.58 -26.02 9.78
CA ASN A 371 3.98 -25.58 9.66
C ASN A 371 4.05 -24.26 8.86
N LEU A 372 3.75 -23.14 9.54
CA LEU A 372 3.76 -21.80 8.97
C LEU A 372 4.83 -20.89 9.59
N MET A 373 5.46 -21.32 10.68
CA MET A 373 6.52 -20.56 11.33
C MET A 373 7.75 -20.53 10.40
N PRO A 374 8.31 -19.34 10.06
CA PRO A 374 9.54 -19.27 9.29
C PRO A 374 10.71 -19.87 10.09
N GLN A 375 11.65 -20.49 9.38
CA GLN A 375 12.91 -20.91 9.97
C GLN A 375 13.82 -19.68 10.11
N PHE A 376 14.35 -19.45 11.32
CA PHE A 376 15.30 -18.37 11.55
C PHE A 376 16.74 -18.90 11.47
N ASN A 377 17.54 -18.36 10.55
CA ASN A 377 18.87 -18.84 10.21
C ASN A 377 19.97 -18.12 11.02
N ALA A 378 21.05 -18.82 11.35
CA ALA A 378 22.18 -18.26 12.08
C ALA A 378 23.20 -17.55 11.17
N VAL A 379 23.12 -17.75 9.85
CA VAL A 379 24.10 -17.24 8.88
C VAL A 379 23.66 -15.89 8.33
N ALA A 380 24.50 -14.89 8.51
CA ALA A 380 24.23 -13.54 7.97
C ALA A 380 24.09 -13.58 6.44
N GLY A 381 23.07 -12.88 5.94
CA GLY A 381 22.73 -12.85 4.51
C GLY A 381 21.75 -13.93 4.06
N GLU A 382 21.45 -14.92 4.88
CA GLU A 382 20.34 -15.83 4.62
C GLU A 382 18.99 -15.22 5.02
N ALA A 383 17.91 -15.71 4.40
CA ALA A 383 16.56 -15.31 4.74
C ALA A 383 16.25 -15.54 6.23
N ASN A 384 15.49 -14.64 6.84
CA ASN A 384 15.15 -14.69 8.27
C ASN A 384 16.40 -14.83 9.17
N TYR A 385 17.46 -14.11 8.86
CA TYR A 385 18.66 -14.12 9.70
C TYR A 385 18.35 -13.65 11.13
N MET A 386 18.79 -14.45 12.10
CA MET A 386 18.71 -14.14 13.54
C MET A 386 20.03 -14.56 14.15
N PRO A 387 20.88 -13.64 14.63
CA PRO A 387 22.13 -13.99 15.30
C PRO A 387 21.86 -14.78 16.58
N ASP A 388 22.83 -15.61 17.01
CA ASP A 388 22.69 -16.39 18.23
C ASP A 388 22.52 -15.52 19.49
N THR A 389 23.11 -14.33 19.50
CA THR A 389 22.91 -13.34 20.57
C THR A 389 21.47 -12.91 20.78
N ASP A 390 20.72 -12.77 19.69
CA ASP A 390 19.29 -12.41 19.75
C ASP A 390 18.44 -13.63 20.11
N LEU A 391 18.78 -14.80 19.56
CA LEU A 391 18.14 -16.06 19.96
C LEU A 391 18.30 -16.31 21.45
N ASP A 392 19.52 -16.14 22.00
CA ASP A 392 19.82 -16.30 23.41
C ASP A 392 18.97 -15.37 24.28
N ALA A 393 18.87 -14.11 23.89
CA ALA A 393 18.07 -13.10 24.57
C ALA A 393 16.56 -13.42 24.51
N ILE A 394 16.04 -13.78 23.34
CA ILE A 394 14.63 -14.14 23.16
C ILE A 394 14.27 -15.38 23.97
N VAL A 395 15.10 -16.42 23.94
CA VAL A 395 14.89 -17.64 24.73
C VAL A 395 14.92 -17.34 26.21
N ALA A 396 15.88 -16.52 26.69
CA ALA A 396 15.95 -16.10 28.09
C ALA A 396 14.64 -15.41 28.53
N TYR A 397 14.11 -14.50 27.73
CA TYR A 397 12.83 -13.85 28.02
C TYR A 397 11.63 -14.84 28.00
N LEU A 398 11.56 -15.73 27.01
CA LEU A 398 10.46 -16.72 26.94
C LEU A 398 10.46 -17.68 28.12
N LEU A 399 11.63 -18.00 28.68
CA LEU A 399 11.75 -18.81 29.89
C LEU A 399 11.20 -18.11 31.13
N THR A 400 11.12 -16.77 31.16
CA THR A 400 10.46 -16.03 32.26
C THR A 400 8.94 -16.12 32.22
N GLN A 401 8.36 -16.55 31.11
CA GLN A 401 6.90 -16.66 30.93
C GLN A 401 6.36 -17.89 31.63
N GLN A 402 6.04 -17.76 32.93
CA GLN A 402 5.64 -18.85 33.83
C GLN A 402 4.20 -18.74 34.35
N GLN A 403 3.44 -17.75 33.87
CA GLN A 403 2.03 -17.50 34.22
C GLN A 403 1.14 -17.48 32.99
#